data_acde34e421d4d8ab533f8362c0dd0d28
#
_entry.id   acde34e421d4d8ab533f8362c0dd0d28
#
_cell.length_a   1.000
_cell.length_b   1.000
_cell.length_c   1.000
_cell.angle_alpha   90.00
_cell.angle_beta   90.00
_cell.angle_gamma   90.00
#
_symmetry.space_group_name_H-M   'P 1'
#
loop_
_entity.id
_entity.type
_entity.pdbx_description
1 polymer ?
#
loop_
_entity_poly.entity_id
_entity_poly.type
_entity_poly.pdbx_seq_one_letter_code
_entity_poly.pdbx_strand_id
1 'polypeptide(L)'
;MMIIEATGKTIEEAIESGLKELGKDISEVETEVLVQPSSGILGFGKKEAKVRLTVIEKQVEEVPVEAIQVEEVSVEVKPVESDGEGNRNDAEKIAADAKEFLNTILEKMGISAVIEKMIKADRITLHIHGEDLGVLIGKHGQTLDALQYIINLKANKGKENRFFIMLDVENYRARREETLKNLAHRLASRVKRNHSKVVLE
;
A
#
# COMPACT_ATOMS: atom_id res chain seq x y z
N MET A 1 -24.78 -17.08 0.03
CA MET A 1 -23.99 -16.65 -1.14
C MET A 1 -24.97 -16.17 -2.20
N MET A 2 -24.99 -14.89 -2.47
CA MET A 2 -25.94 -14.28 -3.43
C MET A 2 -25.20 -14.05 -4.74
N ILE A 3 -25.71 -14.59 -5.84
CA ILE A 3 -25.08 -14.50 -7.16
C ILE A 3 -26.12 -13.97 -8.12
N ILE A 4 -25.78 -12.94 -8.89
CA ILE A 4 -26.62 -12.45 -9.98
C ILE A 4 -25.83 -12.36 -11.28
N GLU A 5 -26.53 -12.41 -12.40
CA GLU A 5 -25.97 -12.18 -13.73
C GLU A 5 -26.61 -10.93 -14.33
N ALA A 6 -25.78 -9.95 -14.68
CA ALA A 6 -26.23 -8.71 -15.27
C ALA A 6 -25.69 -8.56 -16.70
N THR A 7 -26.43 -7.86 -17.55
CA THR A 7 -26.06 -7.59 -18.95
C THR A 7 -26.01 -6.10 -19.22
N GLY A 8 -25.15 -5.68 -20.15
CA GLY A 8 -25.04 -4.29 -20.58
C GLY A 8 -24.35 -4.17 -21.93
N LYS A 9 -24.38 -2.99 -22.51
CA LYS A 9 -23.71 -2.74 -23.81
C LYS A 9 -22.19 -2.73 -23.66
N THR A 10 -21.70 -2.43 -22.44
CA THR A 10 -20.31 -2.50 -22.03
C THR A 10 -20.20 -3.32 -20.75
N ILE A 11 -18.97 -3.76 -20.41
CA ILE A 11 -18.71 -4.48 -19.15
C ILE A 11 -19.05 -3.58 -17.96
N GLU A 12 -18.69 -2.30 -18.03
CA GLU A 12 -18.95 -1.31 -16.98
C GLU A 12 -20.45 -1.11 -16.75
N GLU A 13 -21.25 -0.98 -17.82
CA GLU A 13 -22.71 -0.84 -17.75
C GLU A 13 -23.37 -2.12 -17.16
N ALA A 14 -22.83 -3.29 -17.49
CA ALA A 14 -23.32 -4.56 -16.93
C ALA A 14 -23.02 -4.66 -15.43
N ILE A 15 -21.82 -4.25 -14.99
CA ILE A 15 -21.43 -4.21 -13.58
C ILE A 15 -22.33 -3.22 -12.81
N GLU A 16 -22.47 -1.99 -13.33
CA GLU A 16 -23.28 -0.95 -12.68
C GLU A 16 -24.75 -1.38 -12.54
N SER A 17 -25.31 -2.02 -13.56
CA SER A 17 -26.66 -2.58 -13.53
C SER A 17 -26.81 -3.63 -12.45
N GLY A 18 -25.84 -4.55 -12.34
CA GLY A 18 -25.86 -5.61 -11.33
C GLY A 18 -25.65 -5.10 -9.89
N LEU A 19 -24.75 -4.12 -9.71
CA LEU A 19 -24.55 -3.50 -8.40
C LEU A 19 -25.81 -2.77 -7.91
N LYS A 20 -26.51 -2.10 -8.82
CA LYS A 20 -27.77 -1.43 -8.52
C LYS A 20 -28.87 -2.40 -8.12
N GLU A 21 -28.92 -3.57 -8.76
CA GLU A 21 -29.89 -4.63 -8.44
C GLU A 21 -29.58 -5.30 -7.09
N LEU A 22 -28.29 -5.47 -6.78
CA LEU A 22 -27.83 -6.02 -5.49
C LEU A 22 -27.94 -5.01 -4.35
N GLY A 23 -27.98 -3.70 -4.63
CA GLY A 23 -27.90 -2.65 -3.63
C GLY A 23 -26.57 -2.67 -2.85
N LYS A 24 -25.49 -3.05 -3.53
CA LYS A 24 -24.14 -3.27 -2.97
C LYS A 24 -23.09 -2.45 -3.71
N ASP A 25 -22.00 -2.16 -3.04
CA ASP A 25 -20.84 -1.53 -3.65
C ASP A 25 -19.93 -2.55 -4.34
N ILE A 26 -19.15 -2.09 -5.32
CA ILE A 26 -18.20 -2.92 -6.07
C ILE A 26 -17.16 -3.62 -5.17
N SER A 27 -16.87 -3.04 -4.01
CA SER A 27 -15.95 -3.60 -3.01
C SER A 27 -16.52 -4.80 -2.24
N GLU A 28 -17.84 -5.03 -2.32
CA GLU A 28 -18.57 -6.10 -1.63
C GLU A 28 -18.89 -7.29 -2.55
N VAL A 29 -18.50 -7.20 -3.84
CA VAL A 29 -18.82 -8.22 -4.85
C VAL A 29 -17.57 -8.63 -5.63
N GLU A 30 -17.48 -9.91 -5.95
CA GLU A 30 -16.54 -10.42 -6.93
C GLU A 30 -17.20 -10.42 -8.31
N THR A 31 -16.49 -9.88 -9.32
CA THR A 31 -17.01 -9.73 -10.66
C THR A 31 -16.32 -10.70 -11.63
N GLU A 32 -17.09 -11.55 -12.29
CA GLU A 32 -16.62 -12.46 -13.33
C GLU A 32 -17.26 -12.08 -14.68
N VAL A 33 -16.44 -11.84 -15.71
CA VAL A 33 -16.94 -11.52 -17.07
C VAL A 33 -17.21 -12.82 -17.80
N LEU A 34 -18.49 -13.11 -18.05
CA LEU A 34 -18.93 -14.32 -18.77
C LEU A 34 -18.91 -14.13 -20.28
N VAL A 35 -19.29 -12.93 -20.77
CA VAL A 35 -19.35 -12.60 -22.20
C VAL A 35 -18.78 -11.20 -22.41
N GLN A 36 -17.80 -11.08 -23.29
CA GLN A 36 -17.27 -9.79 -23.71
C GLN A 36 -18.18 -9.17 -24.78
N PRO A 37 -18.43 -7.84 -24.72
CA PRO A 37 -19.25 -7.15 -25.70
C PRO A 37 -18.57 -7.15 -27.06
N SER A 38 -19.36 -7.33 -28.12
CA SER A 38 -18.87 -7.26 -29.49
C SER A 38 -19.79 -6.37 -30.32
N SER A 39 -19.21 -5.38 -31.00
CA SER A 39 -19.96 -4.44 -31.83
C SER A 39 -20.43 -5.02 -33.16
N GLY A 40 -20.09 -6.29 -33.49
CA GLY A 40 -20.48 -6.91 -34.75
C GLY A 40 -19.93 -6.20 -36.01
N ILE A 41 -19.72 -6.94 -37.09
CA ILE A 41 -19.37 -6.34 -38.39
C ILE A 41 -20.67 -6.07 -39.12
N LEU A 42 -20.93 -4.82 -39.57
CA LEU A 42 -22.09 -4.37 -40.32
C LEU A 42 -23.47 -4.57 -39.65
N GLY A 43 -23.50 -4.48 -38.28
CA GLY A 43 -24.78 -4.52 -37.54
C GLY A 43 -25.35 -5.92 -37.28
N PHE A 44 -24.71 -6.99 -37.78
CA PHE A 44 -25.06 -8.37 -37.49
C PHE A 44 -24.10 -8.95 -36.42
N GLY A 45 -24.68 -9.52 -35.33
CA GLY A 45 -23.92 -10.23 -34.31
C GLY A 45 -23.50 -9.38 -33.13
N LYS A 46 -24.21 -8.26 -32.80
CA LYS A 46 -24.02 -7.56 -31.52
C LYS A 46 -24.18 -8.53 -30.34
N LYS A 47 -23.16 -8.67 -29.53
CA LYS A 47 -23.23 -9.38 -28.25
C LYS A 47 -23.09 -8.36 -27.12
N GLU A 48 -24.03 -8.41 -26.20
CA GLU A 48 -23.95 -7.63 -24.96
C GLU A 48 -22.95 -8.25 -24.00
N ALA A 49 -22.33 -7.41 -23.18
CA ALA A 49 -21.52 -7.88 -22.07
C ALA A 49 -22.41 -8.61 -21.07
N LYS A 50 -21.94 -9.73 -20.54
CA LYS A 50 -22.60 -10.45 -19.45
C LYS A 50 -21.59 -10.65 -18.34
N VAL A 51 -21.92 -10.20 -17.14
CA VAL A 51 -21.10 -10.31 -15.95
C VAL A 51 -21.86 -11.07 -14.86
N ARG A 52 -21.13 -11.85 -14.07
CA ARG A 52 -21.64 -12.48 -12.87
C ARG A 52 -21.07 -11.74 -11.67
N LEU A 53 -21.94 -11.32 -10.78
CA LEU A 53 -21.59 -10.67 -9.53
C LEU A 53 -21.89 -11.63 -8.37
N THR A 54 -20.87 -11.95 -7.60
CA THR A 54 -20.99 -12.80 -6.42
C THR A 54 -20.78 -11.95 -5.18
N VAL A 55 -21.77 -11.85 -4.30
CA VAL A 55 -21.61 -11.14 -3.02
C VAL A 55 -20.63 -11.92 -2.15
N ILE A 56 -19.53 -11.27 -1.82
CA ILE A 56 -18.57 -11.78 -0.84
C ILE A 56 -19.17 -11.48 0.53
N GLU A 57 -19.91 -12.44 1.10
CA GLU A 57 -20.15 -12.40 2.52
C GLU A 57 -18.78 -12.58 3.19
N LYS A 58 -18.15 -11.46 3.59
CA LYS A 58 -17.11 -11.52 4.60
C LYS A 58 -17.79 -12.15 5.83
N GLN A 59 -17.63 -13.44 6.01
CA GLN A 59 -17.67 -14.00 7.35
C GLN A 59 -16.52 -13.31 8.08
N VAL A 60 -16.85 -12.21 8.71
CA VAL A 60 -16.09 -11.74 9.85
C VAL A 60 -16.35 -12.82 10.88
N GLU A 61 -15.48 -13.84 10.97
CA GLU A 61 -15.28 -14.50 12.23
C GLU A 61 -14.93 -13.36 13.18
N GLU A 62 -15.91 -12.95 13.94
CA GLU A 62 -15.71 -12.16 15.14
C GLU A 62 -14.84 -13.01 16.08
N VAL A 63 -13.56 -13.00 15.84
CA VAL A 63 -12.61 -13.15 16.92
C VAL A 63 -12.92 -11.93 17.81
N PRO A 64 -13.28 -12.10 19.09
CA PRO A 64 -13.44 -10.94 19.95
C PRO A 64 -12.11 -10.22 19.97
N VAL A 65 -11.96 -9.25 19.13
CA VAL A 65 -10.94 -8.23 19.27
C VAL A 65 -11.45 -7.44 20.46
N GLU A 66 -11.02 -7.80 21.68
CA GLU A 66 -10.93 -6.80 22.72
C GLU A 66 -10.37 -5.58 22.03
N ALA A 67 -11.13 -4.51 22.09
CA ALA A 67 -10.79 -3.25 21.49
C ALA A 67 -9.35 -2.90 21.90
N ILE A 68 -8.41 -3.28 21.06
CA ILE A 68 -7.13 -2.63 21.04
C ILE A 68 -7.51 -1.26 20.49
N GLN A 69 -7.79 -0.34 21.40
CA GLN A 69 -7.69 1.06 21.12
C GLN A 69 -6.31 1.20 20.49
N VAL A 70 -6.28 1.34 19.16
CA VAL A 70 -5.13 1.91 18.50
C VAL A 70 -5.16 3.36 18.98
N GLU A 71 -4.65 3.60 20.19
CA GLU A 71 -4.09 4.89 20.48
C GLU A 71 -3.16 5.14 19.30
N GLU A 72 -3.46 6.19 18.56
CA GLU A 72 -2.45 6.80 17.71
C GLU A 72 -1.28 7.06 18.65
N VAL A 73 -0.36 6.10 18.69
CA VAL A 73 0.94 6.34 19.26
C VAL A 73 1.61 7.27 18.27
N SER A 74 1.24 8.54 18.39
CA SER A 74 2.13 9.60 17.98
C SER A 74 3.39 9.33 18.79
N VAL A 75 4.32 8.62 18.16
CA VAL A 75 5.67 8.48 18.69
C VAL A 75 6.25 9.88 18.58
N GLU A 76 5.98 10.71 19.59
CA GLU A 76 6.79 11.87 19.84
C GLU A 76 8.20 11.33 20.06
N VAL A 77 8.97 11.30 19.00
CA VAL A 77 10.41 11.10 19.05
C VAL A 77 10.95 12.38 19.69
N LYS A 78 10.98 12.42 21.02
CA LYS A 78 11.74 13.46 21.70
C LYS A 78 13.16 13.36 21.18
N PRO A 79 13.76 14.46 20.71
CA PRO A 79 15.18 14.46 20.39
C PRO A 79 15.93 14.03 21.65
N VAL A 80 16.57 12.89 21.61
CA VAL A 80 17.47 12.48 22.66
C VAL A 80 18.75 13.28 22.43
N GLU A 81 18.87 14.38 23.16
CA GLU A 81 20.19 14.99 23.39
C GLU A 81 21.01 13.96 24.17
N SER A 82 21.87 13.26 23.49
CA SER A 82 22.65 12.19 24.11
C SER A 82 24.12 12.33 23.82
N ASP A 83 24.85 12.38 24.90
CA ASP A 83 26.28 12.31 24.98
C ASP A 83 26.86 11.02 24.32
N GLY A 84 27.64 11.22 23.43
CA GLY A 84 28.64 10.74 22.52
C GLY A 84 28.77 9.24 22.23
N GLU A 85 29.32 8.39 23.03
CA GLU A 85 29.82 7.07 22.59
C GLU A 85 28.90 5.88 22.87
N GLY A 86 28.18 5.87 23.98
CA GLY A 86 27.24 4.79 24.33
C GLY A 86 26.09 4.67 23.34
N ASN A 87 25.57 5.80 22.87
CA ASN A 87 24.44 5.86 21.96
C ASN A 87 24.79 5.39 20.54
N ARG A 88 26.02 5.60 20.07
CA ARG A 88 26.47 5.11 18.75
C ARG A 88 26.58 3.60 18.70
N ASN A 89 27.13 2.98 19.76
CA ASN A 89 27.24 1.52 19.84
C ASN A 89 25.85 0.85 19.86
N ASP A 90 24.87 1.44 20.53
CA ASP A 90 23.51 0.95 20.55
C ASP A 90 22.83 1.14 19.18
N ALA A 91 23.03 2.28 18.54
CA ALA A 91 22.54 2.53 17.17
C ALA A 91 23.11 1.54 16.16
N GLU A 92 24.41 1.21 16.26
CA GLU A 92 25.04 0.24 15.37
C GLU A 92 24.50 -1.17 15.56
N LYS A 93 24.29 -1.61 16.81
CA LYS A 93 23.68 -2.91 17.12
C LYS A 93 22.24 -2.97 16.59
N ILE A 94 21.45 -1.94 16.86
CA ILE A 94 20.06 -1.87 16.39
C ILE A 94 20.01 -1.87 14.86
N ALA A 95 20.90 -1.14 14.20
CA ALA A 95 21.00 -1.11 12.75
C ALA A 95 21.42 -2.47 12.16
N ALA A 96 22.31 -3.19 12.84
CA ALA A 96 22.73 -4.54 12.44
C ALA A 96 21.58 -5.54 12.58
N ASP A 97 20.91 -5.56 13.75
CA ASP A 97 19.74 -6.40 14.03
C ASP A 97 18.61 -6.14 13.00
N ALA A 98 18.37 -4.87 12.69
CA ALA A 98 17.36 -4.47 11.70
C ALA A 98 17.72 -4.94 10.28
N LYS A 99 18.99 -4.78 9.89
CA LYS A 99 19.48 -5.21 8.58
C LYS A 99 19.40 -6.73 8.42
N GLU A 100 19.81 -7.48 9.44
CA GLU A 100 19.74 -8.95 9.43
C GLU A 100 18.30 -9.44 9.31
N PHE A 101 17.40 -8.84 10.09
CA PHE A 101 15.98 -9.19 10.03
C PHE A 101 15.36 -8.84 8.67
N LEU A 102 15.70 -7.68 8.10
CA LEU A 102 15.26 -7.30 6.75
C LEU A 102 15.79 -8.29 5.70
N ASN A 103 17.09 -8.67 5.75
CA ASN A 103 17.65 -9.69 4.87
C ASN A 103 16.86 -11.00 4.94
N THR A 104 16.53 -11.47 6.14
CA THR A 104 15.75 -12.69 6.34
C THR A 104 14.37 -12.60 5.68
N ILE A 105 13.72 -11.43 5.72
CA ILE A 105 12.44 -11.20 5.06
C ILE A 105 12.62 -11.26 3.54
N LEU A 106 13.62 -10.54 2.99
CA LEU A 106 13.88 -10.50 1.55
C LEU A 106 14.20 -11.87 0.99
N GLU A 107 15.04 -12.66 1.67
CA GLU A 107 15.35 -14.03 1.30
C GLU A 107 14.10 -14.92 1.26
N LYS A 108 13.23 -14.83 2.27
CA LYS A 108 11.96 -15.58 2.29
C LYS A 108 10.98 -15.14 1.21
N MET A 109 11.07 -13.88 0.76
CA MET A 109 10.29 -13.36 -0.37
C MET A 109 10.94 -13.70 -1.72
N GLY A 110 12.13 -14.30 -1.74
CA GLY A 110 12.87 -14.60 -2.97
C GLY A 110 13.42 -13.35 -3.67
N ILE A 111 13.66 -12.27 -2.92
CA ILE A 111 14.13 -11.00 -3.45
C ILE A 111 15.62 -10.85 -3.18
N SER A 112 16.40 -10.64 -4.24
CA SER A 112 17.81 -10.32 -4.14
C SER A 112 18.00 -8.80 -4.11
N ALA A 113 18.51 -8.28 -3.00
CA ALA A 113 18.74 -6.86 -2.83
C ALA A 113 19.99 -6.60 -1.98
N VAL A 114 20.59 -5.44 -2.18
CA VAL A 114 21.69 -4.94 -1.36
C VAL A 114 21.13 -3.93 -0.37
N ILE A 115 21.46 -4.10 0.93
CA ILE A 115 21.02 -3.20 1.97
C ILE A 115 22.21 -2.38 2.45
N GLU A 116 22.15 -1.08 2.27
CA GLU A 116 23.09 -0.12 2.82
C GLU A 116 22.53 0.51 4.09
N LYS A 117 23.35 0.62 5.13
CA LYS A 117 22.95 1.29 6.37
C LYS A 117 23.60 2.67 6.48
N MET A 118 22.82 3.65 6.86
CA MET A 118 23.28 4.99 7.21
C MET A 118 22.76 5.34 8.61
N ILE A 119 23.69 5.65 9.53
CA ILE A 119 23.35 6.02 10.90
C ILE A 119 23.60 7.52 11.06
N LYS A 120 22.56 8.24 11.46
CA LYS A 120 22.61 9.65 11.86
C LYS A 120 22.26 9.76 13.34
N ALA A 121 22.49 10.92 13.93
CA ALA A 121 22.27 11.13 15.37
C ALA A 121 20.85 10.77 15.84
N ASP A 122 19.85 11.00 15.00
CA ASP A 122 18.43 10.89 15.34
C ASP A 122 17.73 9.67 14.69
N ARG A 123 18.35 9.03 13.69
CA ARG A 123 17.72 7.95 12.93
C ARG A 123 18.71 7.01 12.25
N ILE A 124 18.24 5.81 12.01
CA ILE A 124 18.91 4.82 11.18
C ILE A 124 18.15 4.74 9.85
N THR A 125 18.86 4.83 8.72
CA THR A 125 18.25 4.63 7.41
C THR A 125 18.82 3.37 6.77
N LEU A 126 17.95 2.48 6.28
CA LEU A 126 18.30 1.32 5.49
C LEU A 126 17.86 1.57 4.05
N HIS A 127 18.84 1.75 3.16
CA HIS A 127 18.59 1.87 1.73
C HIS A 127 18.65 0.49 1.08
N ILE A 128 17.63 0.16 0.30
CA ILE A 128 17.48 -1.12 -0.37
C ILE A 128 17.67 -0.89 -1.87
N HIS A 129 18.65 -1.56 -2.44
CA HIS A 129 19.01 -1.47 -3.86
C HIS A 129 18.91 -2.83 -4.53
N GLY A 130 18.35 -2.89 -5.72
CA GLY A 130 18.22 -4.12 -6.49
C GLY A 130 17.25 -4.00 -7.65
N GLU A 131 17.04 -5.10 -8.34
CA GLU A 131 16.09 -5.19 -9.44
C GLU A 131 14.71 -5.64 -8.92
N ASP A 132 13.64 -5.25 -9.61
CA ASP A 132 12.26 -5.68 -9.38
C ASP A 132 11.73 -5.46 -7.93
N LEU A 133 12.21 -4.42 -7.25
CA LEU A 133 11.82 -4.10 -5.87
C LEU A 133 10.41 -3.51 -5.73
N GLY A 134 9.62 -3.45 -6.80
CA GLY A 134 8.25 -2.93 -6.78
C GLY A 134 7.33 -3.58 -5.75
N VAL A 135 7.54 -4.88 -5.51
CA VAL A 135 6.81 -5.66 -4.50
C VAL A 135 7.05 -5.16 -3.07
N LEU A 136 8.26 -4.65 -2.78
CA LEU A 136 8.59 -4.08 -1.47
C LEU A 136 7.97 -2.69 -1.26
N ILE A 137 7.70 -1.98 -2.35
CA ILE A 137 7.04 -0.69 -2.31
C ILE A 137 5.53 -0.88 -2.15
N GLY A 138 4.94 -1.75 -2.97
CA GLY A 138 3.51 -1.99 -3.03
C GLY A 138 2.70 -0.81 -3.56
N LYS A 139 1.38 -0.86 -3.41
CA LYS A 139 0.50 0.22 -3.87
C LYS A 139 0.77 1.49 -3.07
N HIS A 140 1.28 2.51 -3.75
CA HIS A 140 1.55 3.85 -3.19
C HIS A 140 2.54 3.88 -2.00
N GLY A 141 3.29 2.82 -1.74
CA GLY A 141 4.26 2.73 -0.64
C GLY A 141 3.74 1.97 0.59
N GLN A 142 2.53 1.40 0.54
CA GLN A 142 1.91 0.72 1.69
C GLN A 142 2.71 -0.46 2.20
N THR A 143 3.28 -1.28 1.31
CA THR A 143 4.12 -2.42 1.71
C THR A 143 5.40 -1.94 2.37
N LEU A 144 6.01 -0.89 1.84
CA LEU A 144 7.22 -0.29 2.41
C LEU A 144 6.97 0.26 3.81
N ASP A 145 5.83 0.93 4.03
CA ASP A 145 5.46 1.45 5.34
C ASP A 145 5.17 0.32 6.34
N ALA A 146 4.50 -0.74 5.93
CA ALA A 146 4.26 -1.93 6.75
C ALA A 146 5.57 -2.64 7.14
N LEU A 147 6.49 -2.83 6.18
CA LEU A 147 7.82 -3.38 6.46
C LEU A 147 8.60 -2.51 7.43
N GLN A 148 8.61 -1.21 7.23
CA GLN A 148 9.26 -0.26 8.13
C GLN A 148 8.71 -0.38 9.55
N TYR A 149 7.40 -0.48 9.72
CA TYR A 149 6.76 -0.66 11.01
C TYR A 149 7.23 -1.94 11.72
N ILE A 150 7.20 -3.07 11.02
CA ILE A 150 7.62 -4.38 11.57
C ILE A 150 9.09 -4.36 11.97
N ILE A 151 9.96 -3.75 11.15
CA ILE A 151 11.39 -3.65 11.44
C ILE A 151 11.65 -2.76 12.65
N ASN A 152 10.95 -1.61 12.75
CA ASN A 152 11.05 -0.76 13.93
C ASN A 152 10.63 -1.50 15.20
N LEU A 153 9.53 -2.25 15.15
CA LEU A 153 9.05 -3.04 16.29
C LEU A 153 10.05 -4.11 16.70
N LYS A 154 10.59 -4.86 15.75
CA LYS A 154 11.51 -5.97 16.01
C LYS A 154 12.86 -5.49 16.53
N ALA A 155 13.45 -4.49 15.89
CA ALA A 155 14.79 -4.02 16.22
C ALA A 155 14.88 -3.27 17.56
N ASN A 156 13.78 -2.59 17.94
CA ASN A 156 13.70 -1.86 19.21
C ASN A 156 13.14 -2.71 20.37
N LYS A 157 12.74 -3.97 20.11
CA LYS A 157 12.16 -4.83 21.15
C LYS A 157 13.16 -5.09 22.28
N GLY A 158 12.80 -4.71 23.52
CA GLY A 158 13.62 -4.92 24.71
C GLY A 158 14.86 -4.02 24.81
N LYS A 159 14.94 -2.99 23.98
CA LYS A 159 16.01 -1.99 24.07
C LYS A 159 15.56 -0.80 24.91
N GLU A 160 16.45 -0.27 25.76
CA GLU A 160 16.22 0.95 26.53
C GLU A 160 16.25 2.18 25.63
N ASN A 161 17.27 2.27 24.78
CA ASN A 161 17.39 3.31 23.76
C ASN A 161 16.67 2.86 22.47
N ARG A 162 15.72 3.64 22.00
CA ARG A 162 14.96 3.37 20.78
C ARG A 162 15.40 4.30 19.66
N PHE A 163 15.64 3.73 18.49
CA PHE A 163 16.01 4.48 17.31
C PHE A 163 14.92 4.32 16.24
N PHE A 164 14.59 5.43 15.58
CA PHE A 164 13.71 5.36 14.43
C PHE A 164 14.46 4.80 13.21
N ILE A 165 13.95 3.71 12.66
CA ILE A 165 14.51 3.06 11.49
C ILE A 165 13.65 3.42 10.28
N MET A 166 14.24 4.12 9.33
CA MET A 166 13.62 4.48 8.06
C MET A 166 14.06 3.48 6.98
N LEU A 167 13.10 2.97 6.23
CA LEU A 167 13.37 2.19 5.03
C LEU A 167 13.17 3.05 3.78
N ASP A 168 14.08 2.92 2.84
CA ASP A 168 13.94 3.51 1.52
C ASP A 168 14.36 2.52 0.43
N VAL A 169 13.55 2.40 -0.60
CA VAL A 169 13.77 1.52 -1.75
C VAL A 169 14.03 2.41 -2.97
N GLU A 170 15.26 2.40 -3.48
CA GLU A 170 15.65 3.14 -4.69
C GLU A 170 15.17 4.60 -4.70
N ASN A 171 15.28 5.31 -3.58
CA ASN A 171 14.77 6.69 -3.42
C ASN A 171 13.27 6.83 -3.78
N TYR A 172 12.46 5.79 -3.55
CA TYR A 172 11.04 5.79 -3.89
C TYR A 172 10.28 6.94 -3.26
N ARG A 173 10.54 7.23 -1.96
CA ARG A 173 9.79 8.28 -1.24
C ARG A 173 9.96 9.65 -1.90
N ALA A 174 11.17 10.02 -2.28
CA ALA A 174 11.44 11.27 -2.97
C ALA A 174 10.78 11.33 -4.37
N ARG A 175 10.89 10.24 -5.15
CA ARG A 175 10.24 10.15 -6.46
C ARG A 175 8.72 10.18 -6.37
N ARG A 176 8.15 9.55 -5.35
CA ARG A 176 6.69 9.55 -5.11
C ARG A 176 6.19 10.94 -4.73
N GLU A 177 6.91 11.63 -3.87
CA GLU A 177 6.60 13.01 -3.47
C GLU A 177 6.58 13.94 -4.70
N GLU A 178 7.60 13.87 -5.56
CA GLU A 178 7.66 14.65 -6.79
C GLU A 178 6.49 14.30 -7.74
N THR A 179 6.17 13.03 -7.90
CA THR A 179 5.03 12.59 -8.70
C THR A 179 3.72 13.17 -8.19
N LEU A 180 3.52 13.18 -6.87
CA LEU A 180 2.32 13.74 -6.23
C LEU A 180 2.25 15.26 -6.37
N LYS A 181 3.39 15.98 -6.22
CA LYS A 181 3.47 17.43 -6.47
C LYS A 181 3.06 17.75 -7.91
N ASN A 182 3.62 17.02 -8.88
CA ASN A 182 3.31 17.20 -10.29
C ASN A 182 1.84 16.88 -10.61
N LEU A 183 1.27 15.87 -9.98
CA LEU A 183 -0.16 15.53 -10.08
C LEU A 183 -1.02 16.67 -9.53
N ALA A 184 -0.70 17.17 -8.33
CA ALA A 184 -1.42 18.27 -7.69
C ALA A 184 -1.41 19.54 -8.57
N HIS A 185 -0.26 19.92 -9.15
CA HIS A 185 -0.16 21.06 -10.06
C HIS A 185 -1.03 20.89 -11.32
N ARG A 186 -1.02 19.70 -11.93
CA ARG A 186 -1.87 19.41 -13.09
C ARG A 186 -3.36 19.50 -12.78
N LEU A 187 -3.77 18.93 -11.64
CA LEU A 187 -5.15 18.97 -11.20
C LEU A 187 -5.61 20.37 -10.82
N ALA A 188 -4.79 21.13 -10.10
CA ALA A 188 -5.08 22.54 -9.78
C ALA A 188 -5.27 23.38 -11.05
N SER A 189 -4.43 23.18 -12.07
CA SER A 189 -4.55 23.87 -13.35
C SER A 189 -5.84 23.47 -14.10
N ARG A 190 -6.25 22.19 -14.03
CA ARG A 190 -7.50 21.71 -14.62
C ARG A 190 -8.71 22.31 -13.91
N VAL A 191 -8.72 22.31 -12.57
CA VAL A 191 -9.79 22.90 -11.76
C VAL A 191 -9.95 24.40 -12.07
N LYS A 192 -8.83 25.15 -12.11
CA LYS A 192 -8.85 26.58 -12.47
C LYS A 192 -9.45 26.84 -13.84
N ARG A 193 -9.15 25.99 -14.83
CA ARG A 193 -9.63 26.17 -16.22
C ARG A 193 -11.08 25.75 -16.40
N ASN A 194 -11.48 24.64 -15.79
CA ASN A 194 -12.78 24.02 -16.04
C ASN A 194 -13.81 24.32 -14.95
N HIS A 195 -13.42 24.96 -13.84
CA HIS A 195 -14.23 25.23 -12.64
C HIS A 195 -14.95 23.97 -12.12
N SER A 196 -14.35 22.78 -12.33
CA SER A 196 -14.91 21.49 -11.97
C SER A 196 -14.23 20.93 -10.72
N LYS A 197 -15.04 20.30 -9.84
CA LYS A 197 -14.52 19.59 -8.67
C LYS A 197 -13.77 18.34 -9.11
N VAL A 198 -12.60 18.09 -8.54
CA VAL A 198 -11.81 16.88 -8.74
C VAL A 198 -11.64 16.20 -7.38
N VAL A 199 -11.94 14.90 -7.32
CA VAL A 199 -11.71 14.06 -6.14
C VAL A 199 -10.39 13.32 -6.36
N LEU A 200 -9.54 13.29 -5.35
CA LEU A 200 -8.30 12.52 -5.33
C LEU A 200 -8.58 11.22 -4.56
N GLU A 201 -8.22 10.12 -5.16
CA GLU A 201 -8.18 8.80 -4.50
C GLU A 201 -6.80 8.54 -3.88
#